data_b04b45b9b58ade7c04952bb7d36b05ba
#
_entry.id   b04b45b9b58ade7c04952bb7d36b05ba
#
_cell.length_a   1.000
_cell.length_b   1.000
_cell.length_c   1.000
_cell.angle_alpha   90.00
_cell.angle_beta   90.00
_cell.angle_gamma   90.00
#
_symmetry.space_group_name_H-M   'P 1'
#
loop_
_entity.id
_entity.type
_entity.pdbx_description
1 polymer ?
#
loop_
_entity_poly.entity_id
_entity_poly.type
_entity_poly.pdbx_seq_one_letter_code
_entity_poly.pdbx_strand_id
1 'polypeptide(L)'
;MEINIENIYKKFDGKEVLKGVTLKIPNKKSTIILGKSGCGKSVLLKIIYKLIFQDKGAVKYDSEENVDINKFSMLFQYGALFDSLKVWENIAFQAINEHDNSINNLKEKVIENMESLGLTSDNFYKYPSELSGGMKKRVALGRALFKKPQVIFLDEPTTGLDPINSNLINELIVKTIKEKEITAITITHDIKSAIKTGDLFYYLEDGVTEISDTCNNLFKTTNKKLNYFLKGEK
;
A
#
# COMPACT_ATOMS: atom_id res chain seq x y z
N MET A 1 3.98 4.74 13.44
CA MET A 1 3.29 6.03 13.16
C MET A 1 1.80 5.78 13.10
N GLU A 2 1.02 6.47 13.91
CA GLU A 2 -0.45 6.52 13.85
C GLU A 2 -0.89 7.61 12.87
N ILE A 3 -1.99 7.39 12.10
CA ILE A 3 -2.50 8.41 11.18
C ILE A 3 -4.00 8.60 11.43
N ASN A 4 -4.40 9.83 11.71
CA ASN A 4 -5.79 10.23 11.91
C ASN A 4 -6.26 11.08 10.74
N ILE A 5 -7.33 10.66 10.10
CA ILE A 5 -7.95 11.31 8.96
C ILE A 5 -9.29 11.87 9.43
N GLU A 6 -9.46 13.20 9.36
CA GLU A 6 -10.60 13.90 9.96
C GLU A 6 -11.36 14.71 8.89
N ASN A 7 -12.57 14.27 8.58
CA ASN A 7 -13.52 14.99 7.70
C ASN A 7 -12.93 15.42 6.35
N ILE A 8 -12.27 14.51 5.64
CA ILE A 8 -11.64 14.81 4.36
C ILE A 8 -12.66 14.96 3.24
N TYR A 9 -12.63 16.13 2.61
CA TYR A 9 -13.37 16.44 1.37
C TYR A 9 -12.41 16.67 0.23
N LYS A 10 -12.80 16.20 -0.97
CA LYS A 10 -12.05 16.44 -2.20
C LYS A 10 -12.98 16.48 -3.40
N LYS A 11 -12.80 17.52 -4.24
CA LYS A 11 -13.49 17.70 -5.51
C LYS A 11 -12.48 17.75 -6.65
N PHE A 12 -12.91 17.31 -7.83
CA PHE A 12 -12.23 17.53 -9.10
C PHE A 12 -13.27 17.98 -10.13
N ASP A 13 -13.02 19.08 -10.81
CA ASP A 13 -13.90 19.65 -11.84
C ASP A 13 -15.38 19.73 -11.38
N GLY A 14 -15.59 20.19 -10.14
CA GLY A 14 -16.91 20.33 -9.53
C GLY A 14 -17.54 19.04 -8.99
N LYS A 15 -16.98 17.87 -9.30
CA LYS A 15 -17.46 16.57 -8.82
C LYS A 15 -16.83 16.21 -7.47
N GLU A 16 -17.67 15.98 -6.46
CA GLU A 16 -17.21 15.50 -5.16
C GLU A 16 -16.78 14.03 -5.24
N VAL A 17 -15.53 13.77 -4.85
CA VAL A 17 -14.95 12.42 -4.80
C VAL A 17 -14.85 11.91 -3.37
N LEU A 18 -14.47 12.78 -2.42
CA LEU A 18 -14.50 12.47 -0.98
C LEU A 18 -15.43 13.44 -0.27
N LYS A 19 -16.26 12.93 0.64
CA LYS A 19 -17.41 13.63 1.24
C LYS A 19 -17.40 13.51 2.77
N GLY A 20 -16.30 13.94 3.42
CA GLY A 20 -16.18 13.89 4.87
C GLY A 20 -15.62 12.57 5.38
N VAL A 21 -14.66 11.98 4.68
CA VAL A 21 -14.02 10.73 5.09
C VAL A 21 -13.29 10.90 6.41
N THR A 22 -13.63 10.06 7.38
CA THR A 22 -12.99 10.01 8.69
C THR A 22 -12.59 8.56 9.00
N LEU A 23 -11.30 8.35 9.30
CA LEU A 23 -10.78 7.04 9.69
C LEU A 23 -9.48 7.17 10.47
N LYS A 24 -9.13 6.12 11.22
CA LYS A 24 -7.92 6.03 12.02
C LYS A 24 -7.09 4.84 11.57
N ILE A 25 -5.79 5.06 11.39
CA ILE A 25 -4.81 4.03 11.04
C ILE A 25 -3.89 3.86 12.25
N PRO A 26 -4.05 2.77 13.02
CA PRO A 26 -3.24 2.54 14.20
C PRO A 26 -1.78 2.26 13.85
N ASN A 27 -0.88 2.68 14.73
CA ASN A 27 0.55 2.41 14.60
C ASN A 27 0.84 0.90 14.54
N LYS A 28 1.76 0.49 13.63
CA LYS A 28 2.24 -0.90 13.45
C LYS A 28 1.12 -1.90 13.13
N LYS A 29 0.02 -1.43 12.53
CA LYS A 29 -1.12 -2.24 12.10
C LYS A 29 -1.32 -2.14 10.60
N SER A 30 -1.93 -3.18 10.06
CA SER A 30 -2.37 -3.20 8.66
C SER A 30 -3.84 -2.79 8.56
N THR A 31 -4.08 -1.63 7.95
CA THR A 31 -5.43 -1.10 7.71
C THR A 31 -5.80 -1.25 6.25
N ILE A 32 -6.93 -1.89 5.99
CA ILE A 32 -7.46 -2.11 4.65
C ILE A 32 -8.56 -1.08 4.34
N ILE A 33 -8.52 -0.47 3.17
CA ILE A 33 -9.59 0.36 2.65
C ILE A 33 -10.23 -0.39 1.49
N LEU A 34 -11.41 -0.96 1.75
CA LEU A 34 -12.23 -1.69 0.79
C LEU A 34 -13.19 -0.74 0.07
N GLY A 35 -13.57 -1.07 -1.14
CA GLY A 35 -14.61 -0.36 -1.87
C GLY A 35 -14.57 -0.63 -3.38
N LYS A 36 -15.66 -0.28 -4.07
CA LYS A 36 -15.78 -0.43 -5.52
C LYS A 36 -14.76 0.43 -6.27
N SER A 37 -14.47 0.09 -7.52
CA SER A 37 -13.66 0.95 -8.38
C SER A 37 -14.31 2.34 -8.50
N GLY A 38 -13.49 3.40 -8.45
CA GLY A 38 -13.96 4.79 -8.57
C GLY A 38 -14.58 5.41 -7.32
N CYS A 39 -14.69 4.71 -6.18
CA CYS A 39 -15.29 5.26 -4.95
C CYS A 39 -14.38 6.24 -4.17
N GLY A 40 -13.16 6.53 -4.66
CA GLY A 40 -12.26 7.53 -4.06
C GLY A 40 -11.06 6.95 -3.31
N LYS A 41 -10.84 5.63 -3.23
CA LYS A 41 -9.73 4.99 -2.48
C LYS A 41 -8.35 5.55 -2.84
N SER A 42 -8.01 5.57 -4.13
CA SER A 42 -6.69 6.05 -4.58
C SER A 42 -6.54 7.56 -4.38
N VAL A 43 -7.64 8.33 -4.40
CA VAL A 43 -7.61 9.76 -4.06
C VAL A 43 -7.31 9.95 -2.58
N LEU A 44 -7.99 9.20 -1.71
CA LEU A 44 -7.75 9.21 -0.26
C LEU A 44 -6.30 8.82 0.05
N LEU A 45 -5.79 7.75 -0.57
CA LEU A 45 -4.42 7.30 -0.38
C LEU A 45 -3.39 8.37 -0.80
N LYS A 46 -3.61 9.05 -1.93
CA LYS A 46 -2.75 10.15 -2.39
C LYS A 46 -2.78 11.35 -1.43
N ILE A 47 -3.92 11.64 -0.79
CA ILE A 47 -4.02 12.70 0.23
C ILE A 47 -3.22 12.29 1.47
N ILE A 48 -3.38 11.07 1.96
CA ILE A 48 -2.63 10.58 3.13
C ILE A 48 -1.12 10.54 2.85
N TYR A 49 -0.71 10.24 1.60
CA TYR A 49 0.71 10.27 1.18
C TYR A 49 1.23 11.69 0.93
N LYS A 50 0.39 12.74 1.02
CA LYS A 50 0.76 14.14 0.69
C LYS A 50 1.10 14.38 -0.79
N LEU A 51 0.62 13.55 -1.73
CA LEU A 51 0.77 13.76 -3.18
C LEU A 51 -0.23 14.78 -3.72
N ILE A 52 -1.40 14.89 -3.10
CA ILE A 52 -2.43 15.89 -3.40
C ILE A 52 -3.00 16.42 -2.08
N PHE A 53 -3.53 17.63 -2.10
CA PHE A 53 -4.16 18.23 -0.92
C PHE A 53 -5.67 18.02 -0.93
N GLN A 54 -6.24 17.84 0.26
CA GLN A 54 -7.67 17.88 0.51
C GLN A 54 -8.20 19.31 0.38
N ASP A 55 -9.50 19.43 0.11
CA ASP A 55 -10.16 20.75 0.06
C ASP A 55 -10.65 21.18 1.45
N LYS A 56 -11.01 20.20 2.32
CA LYS A 56 -11.39 20.42 3.73
C LYS A 56 -10.97 19.22 4.56
N GLY A 57 -10.87 19.41 5.87
CA GLY A 57 -10.47 18.39 6.84
C GLY A 57 -8.97 18.39 7.08
N ALA A 58 -8.49 17.44 7.87
CA ALA A 58 -7.09 17.33 8.27
C ALA A 58 -6.59 15.88 8.25
N VAL A 59 -5.31 15.70 7.95
CA VAL A 59 -4.59 14.44 8.14
C VAL A 59 -3.48 14.71 9.16
N LYS A 60 -3.51 13.96 10.28
CA LYS A 60 -2.54 14.09 11.37
C LYS A 60 -1.72 12.82 11.49
N TYR A 61 -0.42 12.97 11.68
CA TYR A 61 0.58 11.90 11.82
C TYR A 61 1.19 12.00 13.23
N ASP A 62 0.95 10.99 14.08
CA ASP A 62 1.30 11.04 15.50
C ASP A 62 0.84 12.36 16.17
N SER A 63 -0.38 12.83 15.83
CA SER A 63 -1.03 14.08 16.26
C SER A 63 -0.54 15.37 15.62
N GLU A 64 0.44 15.33 14.71
CA GLU A 64 0.93 16.50 13.95
C GLU A 64 0.44 16.48 12.50
N GLU A 65 0.25 17.64 11.88
CA GLU A 65 -0.12 17.74 10.46
C GLU A 65 1.09 17.60 9.53
N ASN A 66 2.27 17.94 10.02
CA ASN A 66 3.51 17.83 9.26
C ASN A 66 4.15 16.44 9.48
N VAL A 67 4.67 15.87 8.41
CA VAL A 67 5.33 14.58 8.43
C VAL A 67 6.51 14.58 7.45
N ASP A 68 7.58 13.92 7.85
CA ASP A 68 8.67 13.62 6.94
C ASP A 68 8.25 12.51 5.97
N ILE A 69 8.02 12.86 4.70
CA ILE A 69 7.59 11.93 3.65
C ILE A 69 8.63 10.84 3.33
N ASN A 70 9.90 11.01 3.72
CA ASN A 70 10.94 9.98 3.57
C ASN A 70 10.67 8.77 4.46
N LYS A 71 9.81 8.91 5.47
CA LYS A 71 9.31 7.80 6.29
C LYS A 71 8.23 6.96 5.59
N PHE A 72 7.78 7.40 4.42
CA PHE A 72 6.72 6.78 3.63
C PHE A 72 7.30 6.02 2.45
N SER A 73 6.62 4.96 2.07
CA SER A 73 6.89 4.26 0.82
C SER A 73 5.61 3.75 0.19
N MET A 74 5.62 3.51 -1.11
CA MET A 74 4.44 3.11 -1.86
C MET A 74 4.73 1.96 -2.83
N LEU A 75 3.89 0.94 -2.79
CA LEU A 75 3.77 -0.07 -3.83
C LEU A 75 2.58 0.28 -4.72
N PHE A 76 2.86 0.67 -5.94
CA PHE A 76 1.85 1.02 -6.95
C PHE A 76 1.20 -0.22 -7.57
N GLN A 77 -0.03 -0.07 -8.07
CA GLN A 77 -0.85 -1.13 -8.66
C GLN A 77 -0.11 -1.97 -9.72
N TYR A 78 0.68 -1.34 -10.60
CA TYR A 78 1.47 -2.02 -11.63
C TYR A 78 2.97 -2.09 -11.31
N GLY A 79 3.35 -1.89 -10.03
CA GLY A 79 4.73 -1.91 -9.57
C GLY A 79 5.52 -0.65 -9.93
N ALA A 80 5.20 0.04 -11.02
CA ALA A 80 5.88 1.25 -11.51
C ALA A 80 7.41 1.12 -11.51
N LEU A 81 7.92 -0.01 -11.99
CA LEU A 81 9.36 -0.21 -12.18
C LEU A 81 9.85 0.64 -13.36
N PHE A 82 11.07 1.09 -13.26
CA PHE A 82 11.76 1.77 -14.35
C PHE A 82 12.30 0.71 -15.32
N ASP A 83 11.75 0.64 -16.51
CA ASP A 83 12.09 -0.38 -17.51
C ASP A 83 13.55 -0.27 -18.00
N SER A 84 14.13 0.94 -17.95
CA SER A 84 15.53 1.23 -18.30
C SER A 84 16.53 0.87 -17.20
N LEU A 85 16.07 0.55 -15.98
CA LEU A 85 16.91 0.20 -14.85
C LEU A 85 16.86 -1.29 -14.56
N LYS A 86 17.97 -1.85 -14.14
CA LYS A 86 18.09 -3.24 -13.68
C LYS A 86 17.32 -3.44 -12.37
N VAL A 87 17.12 -4.69 -11.98
CA VAL A 87 16.44 -5.06 -10.73
C VAL A 87 17.09 -4.37 -9.53
N TRP A 88 18.41 -4.47 -9.39
CA TRP A 88 19.12 -3.87 -8.27
C TRP A 88 19.00 -2.33 -8.24
N GLU A 89 19.04 -1.68 -9.40
CA GLU A 89 18.85 -0.23 -9.52
C GLU A 89 17.44 0.20 -9.18
N ASN A 90 16.44 -0.60 -9.57
CA ASN A 90 15.06 -0.38 -9.17
C ASN A 90 14.89 -0.48 -7.66
N ILE A 91 15.47 -1.50 -7.00
CA ILE A 91 15.37 -1.70 -5.55
C ILE A 91 16.08 -0.55 -4.81
N ALA A 92 17.29 -0.23 -5.20
CA ALA A 92 18.11 0.79 -4.55
C ALA A 92 17.85 2.23 -5.03
N PHE A 93 16.86 2.45 -5.92
CA PHE A 93 16.66 3.70 -6.65
C PHE A 93 16.71 4.96 -5.79
N GLN A 94 15.98 4.96 -4.68
CA GLN A 94 15.94 6.11 -3.78
C GLN A 94 17.29 6.33 -3.10
N ALA A 95 17.96 5.27 -2.68
CA ALA A 95 19.27 5.36 -2.01
C ALA A 95 20.36 5.88 -2.96
N ILE A 96 20.33 5.48 -4.24
CA ILE A 96 21.25 5.96 -5.26
C ILE A 96 21.05 7.46 -5.50
N ASN A 97 19.80 7.91 -5.64
CA ASN A 97 19.49 9.32 -5.96
C ASN A 97 19.78 10.28 -4.81
N GLU A 98 19.63 9.83 -3.58
CA GLU A 98 19.94 10.64 -2.40
C GLU A 98 21.45 10.70 -2.09
N HIS A 99 22.29 10.06 -2.90
CA HIS A 99 23.75 9.94 -2.66
C HIS A 99 24.03 9.47 -1.22
N ASP A 100 23.24 8.51 -0.77
CA ASP A 100 23.32 7.98 0.60
C ASP A 100 24.63 7.20 0.77
N ASN A 101 25.71 7.93 1.07
CA ASN A 101 27.03 7.37 1.34
C ASN A 101 27.06 6.46 2.57
N SER A 102 25.98 6.43 3.37
CA SER A 102 25.84 5.51 4.51
C SER A 102 25.61 4.07 4.07
N ILE A 103 25.29 3.83 2.79
CA ILE A 103 25.06 2.50 2.24
C ILE A 103 26.38 1.90 1.75
N ASN A 104 27.31 1.72 2.66
CA ASN A 104 28.42 0.80 2.43
C ASN A 104 27.82 -0.59 2.13
N ASN A 105 28.35 -1.28 1.11
CA ASN A 105 27.89 -2.59 0.68
C ASN A 105 26.44 -2.58 0.09
N LEU A 106 26.11 -1.59 -0.74
CA LEU A 106 24.81 -1.48 -1.41
C LEU A 106 24.40 -2.79 -2.11
N LYS A 107 25.35 -3.45 -2.79
CA LYS A 107 25.09 -4.71 -3.48
C LYS A 107 24.62 -5.82 -2.52
N GLU A 108 25.28 -5.99 -1.39
CA GLU A 108 24.94 -7.00 -0.40
C GLU A 108 23.54 -6.76 0.18
N LYS A 109 23.24 -5.49 0.56
CA LYS A 109 21.93 -5.09 1.07
C LYS A 109 20.79 -5.31 0.06
N VAL A 110 21.06 -5.08 -1.23
CA VAL A 110 20.09 -5.36 -2.29
C VAL A 110 19.86 -6.86 -2.43
N ILE A 111 20.91 -7.67 -2.38
CA ILE A 111 20.80 -9.13 -2.45
C ILE A 111 19.99 -9.66 -1.25
N GLU A 112 20.31 -9.24 -0.03
CA GLU A 112 19.54 -9.59 1.18
C GLU A 112 18.06 -9.22 1.05
N ASN A 113 17.77 -8.01 0.53
CA ASN A 113 16.40 -7.56 0.28
C ASN A 113 15.71 -8.47 -0.75
N MET A 114 16.39 -8.81 -1.86
CA MET A 114 15.87 -9.70 -2.89
C MET A 114 15.56 -11.11 -2.34
N GLU A 115 16.48 -11.70 -1.58
CA GLU A 115 16.33 -13.02 -0.96
C GLU A 115 15.16 -13.05 0.03
N SER A 116 14.99 -11.99 0.83
CA SER A 116 13.86 -11.85 1.77
C SER A 116 12.49 -11.88 1.07
N LEU A 117 12.47 -11.56 -0.24
CA LEU A 117 11.29 -11.54 -1.10
C LEU A 117 11.22 -12.75 -2.04
N GLY A 118 12.09 -13.77 -1.83
CA GLY A 118 12.15 -14.98 -2.66
C GLY A 118 12.61 -14.74 -4.09
N LEU A 119 13.44 -13.72 -4.31
CA LEU A 119 14.16 -13.48 -5.56
C LEU A 119 15.58 -13.99 -5.42
N THR A 120 16.12 -14.61 -6.47
CA THR A 120 17.50 -15.11 -6.49
C THR A 120 18.49 -14.05 -6.97
N SER A 121 19.76 -14.19 -6.60
CA SER A 121 20.84 -13.30 -7.06
C SER A 121 20.99 -13.26 -8.58
N ASP A 122 20.58 -14.33 -9.31
CA ASP A 122 20.58 -14.38 -10.77
C ASP A 122 19.69 -13.29 -11.41
N ASN A 123 18.74 -12.77 -10.65
CA ASN A 123 17.85 -11.71 -11.12
C ASN A 123 18.45 -10.29 -10.95
N PHE A 124 19.61 -10.16 -10.27
CA PHE A 124 20.20 -8.88 -9.87
C PHE A 124 20.44 -7.93 -11.06
N TYR A 125 20.97 -8.46 -12.16
CA TYR A 125 21.32 -7.66 -13.35
C TYR A 125 20.24 -7.67 -14.43
N LYS A 126 19.11 -8.37 -14.24
CA LYS A 126 18.00 -8.42 -15.20
C LYS A 126 17.24 -7.09 -15.25
N TYR A 127 16.63 -6.85 -16.39
CA TYR A 127 15.67 -5.75 -16.56
C TYR A 127 14.24 -6.21 -16.26
N PRO A 128 13.32 -5.29 -15.93
CA PRO A 128 11.92 -5.65 -15.68
C PRO A 128 11.26 -6.46 -16.80
N SER A 129 11.63 -6.22 -18.07
CA SER A 129 11.11 -6.97 -19.22
C SER A 129 11.42 -8.47 -19.17
N GLU A 130 12.46 -8.88 -18.47
CA GLU A 130 12.91 -10.28 -18.33
C GLU A 130 12.25 -11.01 -17.15
N LEU A 131 11.36 -10.34 -16.41
CA LEU A 131 10.74 -10.87 -15.19
C LEU A 131 9.28 -11.25 -15.42
N SER A 132 8.80 -12.28 -14.72
CA SER A 132 7.37 -12.58 -14.62
C SER A 132 6.62 -11.48 -13.85
N GLY A 133 5.29 -11.42 -13.99
CA GLY A 133 4.45 -10.46 -13.27
C GLY A 133 4.63 -10.52 -11.75
N GLY A 134 4.68 -11.73 -11.19
CA GLY A 134 4.93 -11.92 -9.75
C GLY A 134 6.33 -11.48 -9.33
N MET A 135 7.36 -11.70 -10.15
CA MET A 135 8.72 -11.19 -9.87
C MET A 135 8.77 -9.67 -9.92
N LYS A 136 8.12 -9.02 -10.91
CA LYS A 136 8.01 -7.56 -10.99
C LYS A 136 7.39 -6.97 -9.71
N LYS A 137 6.32 -7.59 -9.21
CA LYS A 137 5.69 -7.17 -7.95
C LYS A 137 6.62 -7.30 -6.76
N ARG A 138 7.40 -8.39 -6.68
CA ARG A 138 8.39 -8.60 -5.60
C ARG A 138 9.53 -7.58 -5.67
N VAL A 139 10.02 -7.24 -6.85
CA VAL A 139 11.01 -6.16 -7.06
C VAL A 139 10.44 -4.81 -6.61
N ALA A 140 9.20 -4.50 -7.00
CA ALA A 140 8.55 -3.26 -6.60
C ALA A 140 8.31 -3.18 -5.07
N LEU A 141 7.95 -4.30 -4.44
CA LEU A 141 7.86 -4.40 -2.98
C LEU A 141 9.24 -4.22 -2.33
N GLY A 142 10.30 -4.82 -2.92
CA GLY A 142 11.68 -4.64 -2.49
C GLY A 142 12.11 -3.18 -2.49
N ARG A 143 11.82 -2.47 -3.58
CA ARG A 143 12.07 -1.03 -3.69
C ARG A 143 11.35 -0.25 -2.58
N ALA A 144 10.07 -0.57 -2.36
CA ALA A 144 9.28 0.09 -1.33
C ALA A 144 9.81 -0.15 0.10
N LEU A 145 10.44 -1.28 0.36
CA LEU A 145 10.92 -1.68 1.68
C LEU A 145 12.40 -1.38 1.93
N PHE A 146 13.15 -1.04 0.90
CA PHE A 146 14.61 -0.93 0.96
C PHE A 146 15.10 0.10 1.98
N LYS A 147 14.44 1.26 2.05
CA LYS A 147 14.78 2.33 3.01
C LYS A 147 14.09 2.18 4.38
N LYS A 148 13.53 1.03 4.68
CA LYS A 148 12.89 0.73 5.97
C LYS A 148 11.85 1.78 6.38
N PRO A 149 10.79 1.99 5.60
CA PRO A 149 9.78 3.00 5.88
C PRO A 149 9.05 2.72 7.20
N GLN A 150 8.53 3.78 7.84
CA GLN A 150 7.62 3.64 8.98
C GLN A 150 6.18 3.34 8.54
N VAL A 151 5.80 3.83 7.36
CA VAL A 151 4.47 3.62 6.75
C VAL A 151 4.63 3.14 5.32
N ILE A 152 3.93 2.06 4.98
CA ILE A 152 3.85 1.55 3.61
C ILE A 152 2.43 1.67 3.07
N PHE A 153 2.31 2.22 1.87
CA PHE A 153 1.06 2.32 1.12
C PHE A 153 1.05 1.25 0.03
N LEU A 154 -0.01 0.45 -0.02
CA LEU A 154 -0.15 -0.67 -0.94
C LEU A 154 -1.40 -0.44 -1.79
N ASP A 155 -1.18 -0.06 -3.06
CA ASP A 155 -2.26 0.16 -4.01
C ASP A 155 -2.49 -1.10 -4.84
N GLU A 156 -3.57 -1.83 -4.54
CA GLU A 156 -3.97 -3.06 -5.24
C GLU A 156 -2.78 -4.03 -5.43
N PRO A 157 -2.13 -4.50 -4.34
CA PRO A 157 -0.84 -5.19 -4.43
C PRO A 157 -0.88 -6.52 -5.21
N THR A 158 -2.03 -7.17 -5.29
CA THR A 158 -2.20 -8.49 -5.93
C THR A 158 -2.90 -8.42 -7.29
N THR A 159 -3.35 -7.23 -7.71
CA THR A 159 -4.05 -7.07 -8.99
C THR A 159 -3.17 -7.47 -10.17
N GLY A 160 -3.74 -8.28 -11.08
CA GLY A 160 -3.06 -8.78 -12.29
C GLY A 160 -2.19 -10.00 -12.06
N LEU A 161 -2.23 -10.60 -10.86
CA LEU A 161 -1.52 -11.85 -10.55
C LEU A 161 -2.50 -13.03 -10.52
N ASP A 162 -1.99 -14.21 -10.84
CA ASP A 162 -2.68 -15.47 -10.59
C ASP A 162 -2.82 -15.75 -9.08
N PRO A 163 -3.69 -16.69 -8.66
CA PRO A 163 -3.95 -16.96 -7.23
C PRO A 163 -2.71 -17.38 -6.44
N ILE A 164 -1.78 -18.11 -7.05
CA ILE A 164 -0.55 -18.58 -6.38
C ILE A 164 0.37 -17.40 -6.08
N ASN A 165 0.64 -16.57 -7.09
CA ASN A 165 1.47 -15.38 -6.94
C ASN A 165 0.80 -14.34 -6.02
N SER A 166 -0.52 -14.17 -6.08
CA SER A 166 -1.27 -13.31 -5.15
C SER A 166 -1.09 -13.76 -3.71
N ASN A 167 -1.18 -15.06 -3.45
CA ASN A 167 -0.99 -15.62 -2.12
C ASN A 167 0.44 -15.38 -1.60
N LEU A 168 1.46 -15.58 -2.43
CA LEU A 168 2.86 -15.32 -2.10
C LEU A 168 3.10 -13.84 -1.75
N ILE A 169 2.56 -12.89 -2.54
CA ILE A 169 2.68 -11.46 -2.25
C ILE A 169 2.00 -11.13 -0.91
N ASN A 170 0.81 -11.67 -0.64
CA ASN A 170 0.13 -11.46 0.64
C ASN A 170 0.96 -11.97 1.83
N GLU A 171 1.58 -13.14 1.71
CA GLU A 171 2.46 -13.70 2.75
C GLU A 171 3.69 -12.82 2.99
N LEU A 172 4.32 -12.34 1.92
CA LEU A 172 5.46 -11.42 2.02
C LEU A 172 5.06 -10.10 2.70
N ILE A 173 3.89 -9.55 2.37
CA ILE A 173 3.35 -8.34 2.99
C ILE A 173 3.15 -8.57 4.50
N VAL A 174 2.42 -9.63 4.88
CA VAL A 174 2.14 -9.97 6.30
C VAL A 174 3.44 -10.15 7.09
N LYS A 175 4.36 -10.96 6.55
CA LYS A 175 5.66 -11.22 7.17
C LYS A 175 6.42 -9.90 7.40
N THR A 176 6.54 -9.09 6.36
CA THR A 176 7.32 -7.85 6.40
C THR A 176 6.73 -6.82 7.37
N ILE A 177 5.40 -6.64 7.37
CA ILE A 177 4.73 -5.70 8.28
C ILE A 177 4.99 -6.10 9.74
N LYS A 178 4.87 -7.39 10.06
CA LYS A 178 5.10 -7.91 11.41
C LYS A 178 6.56 -7.82 11.84
N GLU A 179 7.48 -8.30 11.02
CA GLU A 179 8.90 -8.35 11.37
C GLU A 179 9.55 -6.97 11.48
N LYS A 180 9.12 -6.03 10.64
CA LYS A 180 9.67 -4.66 10.61
C LYS A 180 8.82 -3.65 11.36
N GLU A 181 7.73 -4.08 12.00
CA GLU A 181 6.80 -3.22 12.76
C GLU A 181 6.31 -1.99 11.97
N ILE A 182 6.00 -2.19 10.68
CA ILE A 182 5.57 -1.13 9.75
C ILE A 182 4.06 -0.90 9.90
N THR A 183 3.62 0.36 9.83
CA THR A 183 2.21 0.69 9.63
C THR A 183 1.87 0.52 8.16
N ALA A 184 0.84 -0.25 7.83
CA ALA A 184 0.44 -0.49 6.45
C ALA A 184 -0.96 0.03 6.14
N ILE A 185 -1.11 0.62 4.97
CA ILE A 185 -2.39 1.06 4.41
C ILE A 185 -2.54 0.39 3.06
N THR A 186 -3.51 -0.51 2.94
CA THR A 186 -3.78 -1.23 1.70
C THR A 186 -5.12 -0.82 1.14
N ILE A 187 -5.17 -0.36 -0.10
CA ILE A 187 -6.43 -0.23 -0.83
C ILE A 187 -6.59 -1.43 -1.75
N THR A 188 -7.74 -2.09 -1.69
CA THR A 188 -8.05 -3.23 -2.53
C THR A 188 -9.55 -3.46 -2.69
N HIS A 189 -9.92 -4.18 -3.73
CA HIS A 189 -11.25 -4.77 -3.91
C HIS A 189 -11.22 -6.30 -3.71
N ASP A 190 -10.04 -6.89 -3.51
CA ASP A 190 -9.88 -8.33 -3.27
C ASP A 190 -10.09 -8.66 -1.79
N ILE A 191 -11.24 -9.29 -1.51
CA ILE A 191 -11.70 -9.65 -0.17
C ILE A 191 -10.75 -10.68 0.49
N LYS A 192 -10.23 -11.64 -0.29
CA LYS A 192 -9.32 -12.68 0.22
C LYS A 192 -8.02 -12.07 0.69
N SER A 193 -7.44 -11.18 -0.11
CA SER A 193 -6.24 -10.43 0.27
C SER A 193 -6.49 -9.56 1.50
N ALA A 194 -7.64 -8.86 1.57
CA ALA A 194 -8.01 -8.02 2.70
C ALA A 194 -8.03 -8.79 4.03
N ILE A 195 -8.66 -9.96 4.07
CA ILE A 195 -8.73 -10.81 5.27
C ILE A 195 -7.35 -11.35 5.66
N LYS A 196 -6.54 -11.73 4.66
CA LYS A 196 -5.22 -12.33 4.92
C LYS A 196 -4.21 -11.29 5.44
N THR A 197 -4.27 -10.06 4.94
CA THR A 197 -3.24 -9.05 5.19
C THR A 197 -3.65 -7.98 6.18
N GLY A 198 -4.95 -7.81 6.49
CA GLY A 198 -5.46 -6.71 7.30
C GLY A 198 -5.72 -7.08 8.76
N ASP A 199 -5.44 -6.14 9.65
CA ASP A 199 -5.94 -6.16 11.04
C ASP A 199 -7.33 -5.51 11.11
N LEU A 200 -7.48 -4.34 10.48
CA LEU A 200 -8.68 -3.51 10.44
C LEU A 200 -9.09 -3.24 8.99
N PHE A 201 -10.39 -3.02 8.77
CA PHE A 201 -10.86 -2.52 7.49
C PHE A 201 -11.79 -1.32 7.65
N TYR A 202 -11.82 -0.51 6.60
CA TYR A 202 -12.81 0.53 6.33
C TYR A 202 -13.45 0.26 4.98
N TYR A 203 -14.77 0.33 4.92
CA TYR A 203 -15.49 0.24 3.66
C TYR A 203 -15.85 1.63 3.18
N LEU A 204 -15.29 2.01 2.04
CA LEU A 204 -15.50 3.30 1.39
C LEU A 204 -16.49 3.12 0.22
N GLU A 205 -17.60 3.84 0.25
CA GLU A 205 -18.58 3.88 -0.82
C GLU A 205 -18.99 5.32 -1.10
N ASP A 206 -19.04 5.70 -2.37
CA ASP A 206 -19.44 7.04 -2.84
C ASP A 206 -18.75 8.21 -2.12
N GLY A 207 -17.48 8.01 -1.77
CA GLY A 207 -16.66 9.01 -1.09
C GLY A 207 -16.91 9.14 0.41
N VAL A 208 -17.63 8.20 1.03
CA VAL A 208 -17.95 8.18 2.47
C VAL A 208 -17.45 6.90 3.11
N THR A 209 -16.99 6.98 4.36
CA THR A 209 -16.70 5.79 5.18
C THR A 209 -17.99 5.25 5.76
N GLU A 210 -18.43 4.06 5.31
CA GLU A 210 -19.71 3.45 5.71
C GLU A 210 -19.61 2.61 6.98
N ILE A 211 -18.50 1.88 7.16
CA ILE A 211 -18.28 1.00 8.30
C ILE A 211 -16.78 0.73 8.48
N SER A 212 -16.40 0.44 9.71
CA SER A 212 -15.08 -0.07 10.08
C SER A 212 -15.21 -1.19 11.11
N ASP A 213 -14.35 -2.21 11.00
CA ASP A 213 -14.24 -3.31 11.96
C ASP A 213 -12.89 -4.03 11.77
N THR A 214 -12.66 -5.08 12.55
CA THR A 214 -11.53 -5.99 12.33
C THR A 214 -11.77 -6.85 11.08
N CYS A 215 -10.71 -7.18 10.35
CA CYS A 215 -10.84 -7.99 9.13
C CYS A 215 -11.43 -9.39 9.39
N ASN A 216 -11.28 -9.93 10.60
CA ASN A 216 -11.89 -11.19 11.02
C ASN A 216 -13.43 -11.14 11.09
N ASN A 217 -14.00 -9.96 11.21
CA ASN A 217 -15.46 -9.75 11.27
C ASN A 217 -16.06 -9.38 9.90
N LEU A 218 -15.27 -9.31 8.85
CA LEU A 218 -15.72 -8.82 7.54
C LEU A 218 -16.99 -9.53 7.03
N PHE A 219 -17.06 -10.85 7.18
CA PHE A 219 -18.25 -11.63 6.79
C PHE A 219 -19.39 -11.66 7.82
N LYS A 220 -19.19 -11.07 9.01
CA LYS A 220 -20.23 -10.97 10.06
C LYS A 220 -20.97 -9.64 10.01
N THR A 221 -20.68 -8.80 9.03
CA THR A 221 -21.26 -7.47 8.92
C THR A 221 -22.77 -7.50 8.71
N THR A 222 -23.47 -6.60 9.37
CA THR A 222 -24.92 -6.34 9.15
C THR A 222 -25.14 -5.18 8.17
N ASN A 223 -24.09 -4.49 7.74
CA ASN A 223 -24.18 -3.40 6.77
C ASN A 223 -24.59 -3.93 5.40
N LYS A 224 -25.76 -3.50 4.90
CA LYS A 224 -26.33 -3.98 3.63
C LYS A 224 -25.41 -3.69 2.43
N LYS A 225 -24.83 -2.49 2.34
CA LYS A 225 -23.96 -2.09 1.24
C LYS A 225 -22.70 -2.95 1.18
N LEU A 226 -22.05 -3.16 2.33
CA LEU A 226 -20.90 -4.05 2.42
C LEU A 226 -21.26 -5.49 2.08
N ASN A 227 -22.43 -6.00 2.54
CA ASN A 227 -22.89 -7.33 2.17
C ASN A 227 -23.10 -7.51 0.66
N TYR A 228 -23.67 -6.52 -0.03
CA TYR A 228 -23.78 -6.53 -1.50
C TYR A 228 -22.40 -6.55 -2.16
N PHE A 229 -21.48 -5.74 -1.66
CA PHE A 229 -20.09 -5.73 -2.16
C PHE A 229 -19.42 -7.10 -1.98
N LEU A 230 -19.56 -7.73 -0.81
CA LEU A 230 -18.95 -9.04 -0.50
C LEU A 230 -19.52 -10.17 -1.37
N LYS A 231 -20.80 -10.10 -1.74
CA LYS A 231 -21.47 -11.09 -2.61
C LYS A 231 -21.26 -10.82 -4.11
N GLY A 232 -20.67 -9.68 -4.49
CA GLY A 232 -20.57 -9.27 -5.88
C GLY A 232 -21.90 -8.86 -6.50
N GLU A 233 -22.91 -8.55 -5.67
CA GLU A 233 -24.23 -8.10 -6.10
C GLU A 233 -24.24 -6.59 -6.36
N LYS A 234 -25.13 -6.13 -7.29
CA LYS A 234 -25.29 -4.70 -7.64
C LYS A 234 -26.40 -4.06 -6.84
#